data_10c959cc02e0f257c3c424d0ddc471ef
#
_entry.id   10c959cc02e0f257c3c424d0ddc471ef
#
_cell.length_a   1.000
_cell.length_b   1.000
_cell.length_c   1.000
_cell.angle_alpha   90.00
_cell.angle_beta   90.00
_cell.angle_gamma   90.00
#
_symmetry.space_group_name_H-M   'P 1'
#
loop_
_entity.id
_entity.type
_entity.pdbx_description
1 polymer ?
#
loop_
_entity_poly.entity_id
_entity_poly.type
_entity_poly.pdbx_seq_one_letter_code
_entity_poly.pdbx_strand_id
1 'polypeptide(L)'
;MKGRFLFSLLTSALLLQGCTTLERLTGQSATLGPAKGSLIIVGGGGMPKVIFDRFFQAAGGRDAKLVVVPTAGSGAEYDESTSSVKMFKKAGATNVHLLHTRDPKMADSDEFIAILRDARAVWFGGGRQWRLADAYLGTKTEVAFNDVLKRGGVIGGSSAGATIQGSYLVRGAPEGNQIMMSPGHEKGFGFVRRSAIDQHLLARERENDMLPVIRKHPHLLGIGIDESTALYVRGNTAEVIGKSKVLFYDIALEKTVGKKFYTTLDPGDRYDLKFRRKLSVK
;
A
#
# COMPACT_ATOMS: atom_id res chain seq x y z
N MET A 1 -17.20 61.90 27.65
CA MET A 1 -17.98 61.11 26.70
C MET A 1 -17.14 59.87 26.37
N LYS A 2 -17.60 58.66 26.79
CA LYS A 2 -16.86 57.40 26.73
C LYS A 2 -17.49 56.56 25.60
N GLY A 3 -16.77 56.31 24.53
CA GLY A 3 -17.17 55.36 23.46
C GLY A 3 -16.39 54.06 23.58
N ARG A 4 -17.08 53.01 23.99
CA ARG A 4 -16.56 51.62 24.03
C ARG A 4 -16.70 51.02 22.63
N PHE A 5 -15.60 50.63 22.00
CA PHE A 5 -15.59 49.72 20.85
C PHE A 5 -15.58 48.27 21.34
N LEU A 6 -16.71 47.58 21.12
CA LEU A 6 -16.76 46.12 21.09
C LEU A 6 -16.44 45.68 19.66
N PHE A 7 -15.33 45.01 19.46
CA PHE A 7 -15.10 44.29 18.22
C PHE A 7 -15.11 42.75 18.47
N SER A 8 -15.94 42.15 17.74
CA SER A 8 -16.46 40.79 17.71
C SER A 8 -15.38 39.73 17.50
N LEU A 9 -15.28 38.78 18.44
CA LEU A 9 -14.69 37.47 18.30
C LEU A 9 -15.74 36.52 17.67
N LEU A 10 -15.79 36.40 16.37
CA LEU A 10 -16.70 35.42 15.70
C LEU A 10 -16.18 35.07 14.29
N THR A 11 -15.03 34.39 14.19
CA THR A 11 -14.62 33.77 12.90
C THR A 11 -13.72 32.53 13.01
N SER A 12 -13.61 31.85 14.14
CA SER A 12 -12.75 30.66 14.25
C SER A 12 -13.48 29.32 14.44
N ALA A 13 -14.82 29.31 14.46
CA ALA A 13 -15.60 28.11 14.76
C ALA A 13 -16.17 27.37 13.54
N LEU A 14 -16.08 27.93 12.31
CA LEU A 14 -16.75 27.33 11.14
C LEU A 14 -15.93 26.31 10.37
N LEU A 15 -14.61 26.23 10.56
CA LEU A 15 -13.75 25.30 9.79
C LEU A 15 -13.64 23.91 10.39
N LEU A 16 -13.98 23.72 11.65
CA LEU A 16 -13.97 22.39 12.31
C LEU A 16 -15.30 21.62 12.19
N GLN A 17 -16.40 22.29 11.86
CA GLN A 17 -17.71 21.64 11.73
C GLN A 17 -17.97 21.03 10.36
N GLY A 18 -17.24 21.41 9.31
CA GLY A 18 -17.41 20.87 7.95
C GLY A 18 -16.97 19.41 7.80
N CYS A 19 -15.97 18.97 8.54
CA CYS A 19 -15.45 17.60 8.43
C CYS A 19 -16.34 16.58 9.17
N THR A 20 -16.95 16.98 10.28
CA THR A 20 -17.84 16.09 11.06
C THR A 20 -19.23 15.91 10.46
N THR A 21 -19.68 16.84 9.62
CA THR A 21 -20.99 16.79 8.98
C THR A 21 -21.00 15.84 7.77
N LEU A 22 -19.90 15.77 7.02
CA LEU A 22 -19.77 14.84 5.88
C LEU A 22 -19.65 13.37 6.34
N GLU A 23 -19.00 13.12 7.47
CA GLU A 23 -18.93 11.77 8.08
C GLU A 23 -20.29 11.28 8.63
N ARG A 24 -21.18 12.19 9.06
CA ARG A 24 -22.53 11.84 9.50
C ARG A 24 -23.49 11.54 8.35
N LEU A 25 -23.30 12.12 7.17
CA LEU A 25 -24.20 11.94 6.02
C LEU A 25 -23.93 10.65 5.25
N THR A 26 -22.76 10.02 5.36
CA THR A 26 -22.42 8.79 4.65
C THR A 26 -22.45 7.52 5.50
N GLY A 27 -22.55 7.63 6.82
CA GLY A 27 -22.62 6.50 7.78
C GLY A 27 -21.45 5.51 7.71
N GLN A 28 -20.50 5.70 6.81
CA GLN A 28 -19.31 4.87 6.63
C GLN A 28 -18.06 5.65 7.06
N SER A 29 -17.59 5.38 8.28
CA SER A 29 -16.26 5.78 8.68
C SER A 29 -15.24 5.30 7.64
N ALA A 30 -14.59 6.23 6.94
CA ALA A 30 -13.66 5.92 5.87
C ALA A 30 -12.56 4.95 6.35
N THR A 31 -12.48 3.76 5.73
CA THR A 31 -11.46 2.74 6.03
C THR A 31 -10.08 3.21 5.59
N LEU A 32 -9.00 2.76 6.26
CA LEU A 32 -7.62 3.07 5.85
C LEU A 32 -7.14 2.16 4.72
N GLY A 33 -7.53 0.90 4.69
CA GLY A 33 -7.38 0.03 3.54
C GLY A 33 -8.60 0.09 2.60
N PRO A 34 -8.66 -0.75 1.55
CA PRO A 34 -9.74 -0.72 0.57
C PRO A 34 -11.09 -1.07 1.21
N ALA A 35 -12.11 -0.24 0.93
CA ALA A 35 -13.47 -0.47 1.44
C ALA A 35 -14.11 -1.75 0.85
N LYS A 36 -13.76 -2.07 -0.39
CA LYS A 36 -14.05 -3.34 -1.08
C LYS A 36 -12.74 -3.90 -1.64
N GLY A 37 -12.73 -5.19 -1.96
CA GLY A 37 -11.52 -5.85 -2.41
C GLY A 37 -10.51 -6.04 -1.29
N SER A 38 -9.26 -6.35 -1.65
CA SER A 38 -8.20 -6.64 -0.68
C SER A 38 -6.82 -6.38 -1.23
N LEU A 39 -5.83 -6.29 -0.33
CA LEU A 39 -4.43 -6.16 -0.68
C LEU A 39 -3.63 -7.36 -0.17
N ILE A 40 -2.61 -7.76 -0.93
CA ILE A 40 -1.56 -8.71 -0.52
C ILE A 40 -0.21 -8.00 -0.66
N ILE A 41 0.33 -7.53 0.46
CA ILE A 41 1.52 -6.69 0.51
C ILE A 41 2.70 -7.53 0.99
N VAL A 42 3.60 -7.95 0.07
CA VAL A 42 4.67 -8.91 0.34
C VAL A 42 6.00 -8.21 0.56
N GLY A 43 6.67 -8.50 1.67
CA GLY A 43 7.94 -7.85 2.03
C GLY A 43 9.13 -8.19 1.13
N GLY A 44 8.99 -9.14 0.22
CA GLY A 44 10.04 -9.57 -0.69
C GLY A 44 10.45 -11.03 -0.49
N GLY A 45 11.58 -11.43 -1.10
CA GLY A 45 12.06 -12.80 -1.03
C GLY A 45 11.16 -13.80 -1.75
N GLY A 46 11.20 -15.06 -1.31
CA GLY A 46 10.33 -16.10 -1.83
C GLY A 46 8.88 -15.93 -1.37
N MET A 47 7.93 -16.38 -2.18
CA MET A 47 6.50 -16.31 -1.84
C MET A 47 5.97 -17.69 -1.46
N PRO A 48 5.73 -17.98 -0.17
CA PRO A 48 5.17 -19.24 0.31
C PRO A 48 3.78 -19.53 -0.27
N LYS A 49 3.43 -20.83 -0.37
CA LYS A 49 2.14 -21.29 -0.91
C LYS A 49 0.94 -20.59 -0.27
N VAL A 50 0.97 -20.35 1.05
CA VAL A 50 -0.13 -19.68 1.78
C VAL A 50 -0.42 -18.27 1.24
N ILE A 51 0.59 -17.54 0.77
CA ILE A 51 0.41 -16.21 0.17
C ILE A 51 -0.25 -16.32 -1.21
N PHE A 52 0.19 -17.27 -2.05
CA PHE A 52 -0.46 -17.54 -3.34
C PHE A 52 -1.92 -17.96 -3.16
N ASP A 53 -2.18 -18.90 -2.25
CA ASP A 53 -3.54 -19.40 -2.00
C ASP A 53 -4.46 -18.25 -1.54
N ARG A 54 -3.99 -17.38 -0.65
CA ARG A 54 -4.75 -16.20 -0.21
C ARG A 54 -4.98 -15.21 -1.36
N PHE A 55 -3.97 -15.00 -2.22
CA PHE A 55 -4.10 -14.14 -3.38
C PHE A 55 -5.14 -14.68 -4.38
N PHE A 56 -5.05 -15.96 -4.73
CA PHE A 56 -6.02 -16.59 -5.64
C PHE A 56 -7.43 -16.64 -5.05
N GLN A 57 -7.55 -16.93 -3.76
CA GLN A 57 -8.85 -16.87 -3.06
C GLN A 57 -9.47 -15.47 -3.17
N ALA A 58 -8.66 -14.43 -2.96
CA ALA A 58 -9.12 -13.04 -3.04
C ALA A 58 -9.43 -12.60 -4.49
N ALA A 59 -8.74 -13.17 -5.47
CA ALA A 59 -9.00 -12.94 -6.90
C ALA A 59 -10.30 -13.60 -7.39
N GLY A 60 -10.76 -14.65 -6.71
CA GLY A 60 -11.91 -15.47 -7.12
C GLY A 60 -11.54 -16.78 -7.82
N GLY A 61 -10.26 -17.16 -7.85
CA GLY A 61 -9.76 -18.41 -8.43
C GLY A 61 -8.44 -18.23 -9.18
N ARG A 62 -7.89 -19.33 -9.66
CA ARG A 62 -6.66 -19.36 -10.47
C ARG A 62 -6.87 -18.96 -11.92
N ASP A 63 -8.10 -19.03 -12.39
CA ASP A 63 -8.57 -18.63 -13.72
C ASP A 63 -9.00 -17.17 -13.81
N ALA A 64 -9.06 -16.48 -12.65
CA ALA A 64 -9.35 -15.06 -12.58
C ALA A 64 -8.31 -14.24 -13.37
N LYS A 65 -8.76 -13.25 -14.14
CA LYS A 65 -7.88 -12.38 -14.93
C LYS A 65 -6.92 -11.63 -14.02
N LEU A 66 -5.64 -11.98 -14.11
CA LEU A 66 -4.51 -11.39 -13.41
C LEU A 66 -3.70 -10.51 -14.37
N VAL A 67 -3.52 -9.25 -14.01
CA VAL A 67 -2.65 -8.32 -14.73
C VAL A 67 -1.36 -8.10 -13.91
N VAL A 68 -0.23 -8.52 -14.46
CA VAL A 68 1.11 -8.31 -13.89
C VAL A 68 1.69 -7.01 -14.39
N VAL A 69 2.16 -6.18 -13.47
CA VAL A 69 2.77 -4.85 -13.72
C VAL A 69 4.24 -4.89 -13.31
N PRO A 70 5.18 -5.19 -14.24
CA PRO A 70 6.60 -5.36 -13.95
C PRO A 70 7.38 -4.04 -13.95
N THR A 71 6.74 -2.90 -14.08
CA THR A 71 7.34 -1.57 -14.35
C THR A 71 8.38 -1.12 -13.33
N ALA A 72 8.33 -1.62 -12.09
CA ALA A 72 9.40 -1.40 -11.10
C ALA A 72 10.75 -1.98 -11.53
N GLY A 73 10.78 -3.00 -12.36
CA GLY A 73 11.97 -3.65 -12.87
C GLY A 73 12.79 -2.75 -13.80
N SER A 74 13.99 -3.18 -14.20
CA SER A 74 14.92 -2.40 -15.04
C SER A 74 14.68 -2.60 -16.54
N GLY A 75 13.95 -3.63 -16.98
CA GLY A 75 13.67 -3.91 -18.39
C GLY A 75 12.95 -2.75 -19.08
N ALA A 76 13.28 -2.52 -20.34
CA ALA A 76 12.56 -1.57 -21.20
C ALA A 76 11.24 -2.21 -21.68
N GLU A 77 11.25 -3.50 -21.92
CA GLU A 77 10.12 -4.31 -22.36
C GLU A 77 10.01 -5.57 -21.51
N TYR A 78 8.83 -6.14 -21.50
CA TYR A 78 8.50 -7.36 -20.76
C TYR A 78 7.58 -8.26 -21.58
N ASP A 79 7.78 -9.56 -21.44
CA ASP A 79 7.02 -10.61 -22.09
C ASP A 79 6.61 -11.72 -21.11
N GLU A 80 6.14 -12.82 -21.62
CA GLU A 80 5.77 -13.98 -20.81
C GLU A 80 6.93 -14.63 -20.04
N SER A 81 8.19 -14.31 -20.41
CA SER A 81 9.38 -14.77 -19.69
C SER A 81 9.63 -14.01 -18.38
N THR A 82 8.90 -12.91 -18.17
CA THR A 82 8.96 -12.08 -16.95
C THR A 82 8.79 -12.93 -15.70
N SER A 83 9.67 -12.75 -14.72
CA SER A 83 9.74 -13.59 -13.53
C SER A 83 8.41 -13.67 -12.77
N SER A 84 7.67 -12.57 -12.64
CA SER A 84 6.37 -12.56 -11.98
C SER A 84 5.31 -13.31 -12.78
N VAL A 85 5.33 -13.28 -14.11
CA VAL A 85 4.43 -14.07 -14.96
C VAL A 85 4.71 -15.56 -14.78
N LYS A 86 5.99 -15.98 -14.91
CA LYS A 86 6.39 -17.37 -14.68
C LYS A 86 6.02 -17.85 -13.28
N MET A 87 6.23 -17.01 -12.28
CA MET A 87 5.90 -17.31 -10.88
C MET A 87 4.41 -17.63 -10.70
N PHE A 88 3.51 -16.79 -11.24
CA PHE A 88 2.07 -17.01 -11.14
C PHE A 88 1.60 -18.19 -11.99
N LYS A 89 2.11 -18.38 -13.23
CA LYS A 89 1.83 -19.56 -14.05
C LYS A 89 2.26 -20.85 -13.33
N LYS A 90 3.46 -20.88 -12.73
CA LYS A 90 3.92 -22.01 -11.92
C LYS A 90 3.05 -22.27 -10.69
N ALA A 91 2.46 -21.22 -10.09
CA ALA A 91 1.52 -21.34 -8.99
C ALA A 91 0.10 -21.76 -9.43
N GLY A 92 -0.13 -21.95 -10.73
CA GLY A 92 -1.37 -22.43 -11.31
C GLY A 92 -2.32 -21.35 -11.85
N ALA A 93 -1.86 -20.11 -12.04
CA ALA A 93 -2.66 -19.11 -12.72
C ALA A 93 -2.76 -19.42 -14.22
N THR A 94 -3.96 -19.40 -14.78
CA THR A 94 -4.22 -19.75 -16.19
C THR A 94 -4.52 -18.54 -17.07
N ASN A 95 -4.85 -17.38 -16.48
CA ASN A 95 -5.28 -16.19 -17.20
C ASN A 95 -4.42 -14.99 -16.77
N VAL A 96 -3.16 -14.95 -17.24
CA VAL A 96 -2.15 -13.97 -16.84
C VAL A 96 -1.82 -13.06 -18.01
N HIS A 97 -1.88 -11.76 -17.77
CA HIS A 97 -1.60 -10.69 -18.72
C HIS A 97 -0.52 -9.74 -18.18
N LEU A 98 0.12 -9.01 -19.09
CA LEU A 98 1.11 -7.98 -18.77
C LEU A 98 0.56 -6.58 -19.03
N LEU A 99 0.94 -5.64 -18.19
CA LEU A 99 0.71 -4.20 -18.38
C LEU A 99 2.00 -3.46 -18.03
N HIS A 100 2.62 -2.82 -19.01
CA HIS A 100 3.86 -2.08 -18.81
C HIS A 100 3.95 -0.86 -19.70
N THR A 101 4.30 0.26 -19.11
CA THR A 101 4.84 1.45 -19.77
C THR A 101 5.65 2.25 -18.76
N ARG A 102 6.53 3.12 -19.24
CA ARG A 102 7.18 4.18 -18.46
C ARG A 102 6.76 5.57 -18.94
N ASP A 103 5.93 5.63 -19.97
CA ASP A 103 5.37 6.88 -20.49
C ASP A 103 4.02 7.18 -19.81
N PRO A 104 3.94 8.24 -18.97
CA PRO A 104 2.70 8.65 -18.33
C PRO A 104 1.58 9.00 -19.33
N LYS A 105 1.92 9.47 -20.52
CA LYS A 105 0.91 9.76 -21.57
C LYS A 105 0.24 8.49 -22.06
N MET A 106 1.04 7.43 -22.28
CA MET A 106 0.50 6.11 -22.61
C MET A 106 -0.35 5.56 -21.45
N ALA A 107 0.14 5.68 -20.22
CA ALA A 107 -0.58 5.24 -19.02
C ALA A 107 -1.92 5.98 -18.81
N ASP A 108 -2.08 7.17 -19.40
CA ASP A 108 -3.31 7.97 -19.31
C ASP A 108 -4.28 7.74 -20.48
N SER A 109 -4.03 6.74 -21.37
CA SER A 109 -4.90 6.42 -22.49
C SER A 109 -5.95 5.35 -22.15
N ASP A 110 -7.12 5.45 -22.79
CA ASP A 110 -8.22 4.48 -22.62
C ASP A 110 -7.88 3.10 -23.21
N GLU A 111 -7.03 3.06 -24.21
CA GLU A 111 -6.53 1.83 -24.84
C GLU A 111 -5.64 1.08 -23.85
N PHE A 112 -4.70 1.76 -23.20
CA PHE A 112 -3.77 1.15 -22.26
C PHE A 112 -4.49 0.54 -21.06
N ILE A 113 -5.49 1.22 -20.50
CA ILE A 113 -6.24 0.72 -19.35
C ILE A 113 -7.29 -0.34 -19.70
N ALA A 114 -7.56 -0.59 -20.97
CA ALA A 114 -8.63 -1.53 -21.39
C ALA A 114 -8.48 -2.91 -20.77
N ILE A 115 -7.24 -3.40 -20.62
CA ILE A 115 -6.92 -4.69 -20.00
C ILE A 115 -7.32 -4.79 -18.53
N LEU A 116 -7.43 -3.65 -17.83
CA LEU A 116 -7.80 -3.57 -16.41
C LEU A 116 -9.32 -3.56 -16.18
N ARG A 117 -10.14 -3.33 -17.21
CA ARG A 117 -11.60 -3.14 -17.06
C ARG A 117 -12.31 -4.33 -16.42
N ASP A 118 -11.88 -5.54 -16.75
CA ASP A 118 -12.42 -6.82 -16.23
C ASP A 118 -11.42 -7.59 -15.35
N ALA A 119 -10.25 -7.02 -15.07
CA ALA A 119 -9.26 -7.63 -14.19
C ALA A 119 -9.84 -7.85 -12.77
N ARG A 120 -9.57 -9.02 -12.22
CA ARG A 120 -9.90 -9.41 -10.85
C ARG A 120 -8.68 -9.33 -9.93
N ALA A 121 -7.49 -9.35 -10.50
CA ALA A 121 -6.24 -9.31 -9.78
C ALA A 121 -5.22 -8.42 -10.50
N VAL A 122 -4.43 -7.66 -9.73
CA VAL A 122 -3.26 -6.92 -10.21
C VAL A 122 -2.07 -7.28 -9.34
N TRP A 123 -0.89 -7.46 -9.96
CA TRP A 123 0.34 -7.74 -9.25
C TRP A 123 1.45 -6.79 -9.65
N PHE A 124 1.97 -6.01 -8.69
CA PHE A 124 3.14 -5.16 -8.88
C PHE A 124 4.42 -5.94 -8.59
N GLY A 125 5.33 -6.02 -9.57
CA GLY A 125 6.63 -6.67 -9.43
C GLY A 125 7.60 -5.88 -8.53
N GLY A 126 8.70 -6.54 -8.17
CA GLY A 126 9.81 -5.91 -7.46
C GLY A 126 10.71 -5.07 -8.37
N GLY A 127 11.60 -4.27 -7.77
CA GLY A 127 12.55 -3.38 -8.45
C GLY A 127 12.68 -2.05 -7.73
N ARG A 128 12.37 -0.95 -8.42
CA ARG A 128 12.44 0.41 -7.88
C ARG A 128 11.06 1.06 -7.93
N GLN A 129 10.50 1.36 -6.78
CA GLN A 129 9.14 1.87 -6.63
C GLN A 129 8.89 3.23 -7.27
N TRP A 130 9.90 4.09 -7.37
CA TRP A 130 9.80 5.37 -8.06
C TRP A 130 9.36 5.21 -9.54
N ARG A 131 9.77 4.13 -10.20
CA ARG A 131 9.35 3.85 -11.59
C ARG A 131 7.85 3.61 -11.72
N LEU A 132 7.23 2.99 -10.71
CA LEU A 132 5.77 2.83 -10.65
C LEU A 132 5.08 4.18 -10.41
N ALA A 133 5.65 5.00 -9.53
CA ALA A 133 5.15 6.32 -9.22
C ALA A 133 5.19 7.23 -10.45
N ASP A 134 6.34 7.32 -11.11
CA ASP A 134 6.54 8.17 -12.30
C ASP A 134 5.65 7.75 -13.47
N ALA A 135 5.46 6.43 -13.67
CA ALA A 135 4.67 5.93 -14.78
C ALA A 135 3.16 6.10 -14.58
N TYR A 136 2.65 5.95 -13.35
CA TYR A 136 1.21 5.75 -13.15
C TYR A 136 0.51 6.75 -12.24
N LEU A 137 1.22 7.50 -11.37
CA LEU A 137 0.55 8.48 -10.51
C LEU A 137 -0.12 9.59 -11.33
N GLY A 138 -1.37 9.89 -10.99
CA GLY A 138 -2.17 10.93 -11.64
C GLY A 138 -2.73 10.53 -13.00
N THR A 139 -2.58 9.27 -13.44
CA THR A 139 -3.07 8.78 -14.73
C THR A 139 -4.36 7.97 -14.59
N LYS A 140 -5.03 7.70 -15.72
CA LYS A 140 -6.18 6.78 -15.78
C LYS A 140 -5.83 5.36 -15.29
N THR A 141 -4.56 4.95 -15.42
CA THR A 141 -4.11 3.65 -14.92
C THR A 141 -4.18 3.58 -13.38
N GLU A 142 -3.80 4.64 -12.66
CA GLU A 142 -3.98 4.68 -11.20
C GLU A 142 -5.46 4.57 -10.81
N VAL A 143 -6.34 5.25 -11.55
CA VAL A 143 -7.81 5.14 -11.35
C VAL A 143 -8.28 3.71 -11.61
N ALA A 144 -7.83 3.09 -12.70
CA ALA A 144 -8.21 1.73 -13.08
C ALA A 144 -7.74 0.67 -12.05
N PHE A 145 -6.56 0.86 -11.40
CA PHE A 145 -6.15 0.02 -10.27
C PHE A 145 -7.13 0.14 -9.09
N ASN A 146 -7.54 1.36 -8.73
CA ASN A 146 -8.54 1.56 -7.70
C ASN A 146 -9.90 0.93 -8.07
N ASP A 147 -10.26 0.92 -9.34
CA ASP A 147 -11.51 0.31 -9.82
C ASP A 147 -11.49 -1.22 -9.69
N VAL A 148 -10.32 -1.88 -9.82
CA VAL A 148 -10.18 -3.30 -9.47
C VAL A 148 -10.58 -3.55 -8.02
N LEU A 149 -10.09 -2.74 -7.08
CA LEU A 149 -10.47 -2.84 -5.65
C LEU A 149 -11.96 -2.55 -5.43
N LYS A 150 -12.52 -1.51 -6.06
CA LYS A 150 -13.94 -1.15 -5.95
C LYS A 150 -14.87 -2.28 -6.43
N ARG A 151 -14.44 -3.07 -7.42
CA ARG A 151 -15.15 -4.27 -7.90
C ARG A 151 -14.96 -5.50 -7.01
N GLY A 152 -14.22 -5.37 -5.89
CA GLY A 152 -13.95 -6.46 -4.96
C GLY A 152 -12.79 -7.36 -5.38
N GLY A 153 -11.93 -6.92 -6.31
CA GLY A 153 -10.72 -7.62 -6.71
C GLY A 153 -9.58 -7.51 -5.71
N VAL A 154 -8.42 -8.04 -6.05
CA VAL A 154 -7.21 -8.01 -5.23
C VAL A 154 -6.07 -7.28 -5.94
N ILE A 155 -5.36 -6.45 -5.19
CA ILE A 155 -4.07 -5.91 -5.60
C ILE A 155 -2.99 -6.53 -4.72
N GLY A 156 -1.96 -7.08 -5.35
CA GLY A 156 -0.79 -7.57 -4.64
C GLY A 156 0.49 -6.96 -5.19
N GLY A 157 1.56 -7.12 -4.43
CA GLY A 157 2.88 -6.70 -4.87
C GLY A 157 3.96 -7.09 -3.89
N SER A 158 5.18 -7.25 -4.41
CA SER A 158 6.35 -7.67 -3.64
C SER A 158 7.46 -6.62 -3.73
N SER A 159 8.17 -6.41 -2.62
CA SER A 159 9.31 -5.47 -2.56
C SER A 159 8.87 -4.05 -2.98
N ALA A 160 9.36 -3.50 -4.09
CA ALA A 160 8.90 -2.21 -4.61
C ALA A 160 7.37 -2.17 -4.84
N GLY A 161 6.78 -3.31 -5.28
CA GLY A 161 5.34 -3.46 -5.45
C GLY A 161 4.56 -3.49 -4.13
N ALA A 162 5.21 -3.80 -3.01
CA ALA A 162 4.64 -3.63 -1.68
C ALA A 162 4.66 -2.16 -1.25
N THR A 163 5.83 -1.52 -1.37
CA THR A 163 6.07 -0.15 -0.91
C THR A 163 5.14 0.86 -1.60
N ILE A 164 4.89 0.71 -2.90
CA ILE A 164 4.03 1.63 -3.67
C ILE A 164 2.57 1.66 -3.19
N GLN A 165 2.11 0.63 -2.45
CA GLN A 165 0.74 0.52 -1.96
C GLN A 165 0.44 1.45 -0.77
N GLY A 166 1.46 1.95 -0.08
CA GLY A 166 1.33 2.98 0.95
C GLY A 166 0.97 4.33 0.37
N SER A 167 0.54 5.26 1.22
CA SER A 167 0.28 6.65 0.80
C SER A 167 1.56 7.50 0.77
N TYR A 168 2.52 7.21 1.64
CA TYR A 168 3.86 7.80 1.63
C TYR A 168 4.86 6.79 1.07
N LEU A 169 5.60 7.19 0.03
CA LEU A 169 6.54 6.33 -0.66
C LEU A 169 7.93 6.47 -0.02
N VAL A 170 8.32 5.49 0.79
CA VAL A 170 9.70 5.40 1.28
C VAL A 170 10.61 4.83 0.20
N ARG A 171 11.92 5.17 0.27
CA ARG A 171 12.94 4.69 -0.69
C ARG A 171 12.61 5.01 -2.15
N GLY A 172 11.88 6.12 -2.37
CA GLY A 172 11.46 6.58 -3.69
C GLY A 172 12.58 7.22 -4.52
N ALA A 173 13.76 7.42 -3.96
CA ALA A 173 14.86 8.09 -4.63
C ALA A 173 15.39 7.31 -5.86
N PRO A 174 15.50 7.91 -7.06
CA PRO A 174 16.15 7.30 -8.21
C PRO A 174 17.63 6.95 -7.95
N GLU A 175 18.32 7.75 -7.14
CA GLU A 175 19.75 7.65 -6.83
C GLU A 175 20.06 6.41 -5.99
N GLY A 176 19.18 6.01 -5.08
CA GLY A 176 19.45 4.86 -4.22
C GLY A 176 18.27 4.46 -3.32
N ASN A 177 18.15 3.18 -3.01
CA ASN A 177 17.10 2.67 -2.13
C ASN A 177 17.44 2.82 -0.63
N GLN A 178 18.55 3.40 -0.27
CA GLN A 178 18.91 3.74 1.12
C GLN A 178 18.28 5.06 1.55
N ILE A 179 17.87 5.91 0.59
CA ILE A 179 17.25 7.21 0.87
C ILE A 179 15.78 6.98 1.21
N MET A 180 15.44 7.09 2.49
CA MET A 180 14.08 6.82 2.98
C MET A 180 13.07 7.86 2.55
N MET A 181 13.47 9.13 2.50
CA MET A 181 12.62 10.28 2.16
C MET A 181 13.27 11.03 1.00
N SER A 182 12.59 11.11 -0.13
CA SER A 182 13.09 11.72 -1.37
C SER A 182 12.09 12.75 -1.88
N PRO A 183 12.33 14.06 -1.67
CA PRO A 183 11.44 15.09 -2.17
C PRO A 183 11.12 14.91 -3.66
N GLY A 184 9.83 14.97 -4.01
CA GLY A 184 9.34 14.68 -5.35
C GLY A 184 8.94 13.21 -5.59
N HIS A 185 9.48 12.26 -4.82
CA HIS A 185 9.14 10.82 -4.90
C HIS A 185 8.61 10.28 -3.57
N GLU A 186 7.76 11.04 -2.89
CA GLU A 186 7.20 10.69 -1.58
C GLU A 186 5.72 10.24 -1.66
N LYS A 187 5.13 10.21 -2.85
CA LYS A 187 3.74 9.79 -3.05
C LYS A 187 3.67 8.35 -3.56
N GLY A 188 2.90 7.51 -2.84
CA GLY A 188 2.50 6.17 -3.30
C GLY A 188 1.04 6.15 -3.78
N PHE A 189 0.53 4.98 -4.21
CA PHE A 189 -0.85 4.85 -4.68
C PHE A 189 -1.91 5.00 -3.57
N GLY A 190 -1.51 4.90 -2.30
CA GLY A 190 -2.41 5.15 -1.18
C GLY A 190 -3.52 4.10 -1.01
N PHE A 191 -3.33 2.88 -1.49
CA PHE A 191 -4.28 1.78 -1.24
C PHE A 191 -4.40 1.48 0.25
N VAL A 192 -3.30 1.67 1.02
CA VAL A 192 -3.34 1.84 2.46
C VAL A 192 -3.09 3.31 2.77
N ARG A 193 -4.12 4.02 3.20
CA ARG A 193 -4.04 5.45 3.51
C ARG A 193 -3.31 5.71 4.82
N ARG A 194 -2.68 6.88 4.95
CA ARG A 194 -1.92 7.30 6.13
C ARG A 194 -0.87 6.27 6.55
N SER A 195 -0.19 5.66 5.58
CA SER A 195 0.85 4.66 5.83
C SER A 195 2.09 4.89 4.99
N ALA A 196 3.21 4.42 5.52
CA ALA A 196 4.48 4.21 4.82
C ALA A 196 4.85 2.73 4.95
N ILE A 197 5.14 2.05 3.83
CA ILE A 197 5.40 0.60 3.81
C ILE A 197 6.84 0.36 3.39
N ASP A 198 7.61 -0.32 4.24
CA ASP A 198 8.96 -0.79 3.94
C ASP A 198 9.00 -2.33 3.83
N GLN A 199 10.04 -2.85 3.20
CA GLN A 199 10.15 -4.24 2.78
C GLN A 199 11.57 -4.79 3.03
N HIS A 200 11.73 -6.14 2.97
CA HIS A 200 12.95 -6.85 3.32
C HIS A 200 13.49 -6.50 4.71
N LEU A 201 12.57 -6.35 5.67
CA LEU A 201 12.82 -5.64 6.91
C LEU A 201 13.96 -6.24 7.73
N LEU A 202 13.78 -7.48 8.22
CA LEU A 202 14.77 -8.17 9.03
C LEU A 202 15.91 -8.74 8.17
N ALA A 203 15.58 -9.23 6.98
CA ALA A 203 16.56 -9.77 6.03
C ALA A 203 17.63 -8.74 5.62
N ARG A 204 17.35 -7.45 5.79
CA ARG A 204 18.29 -6.35 5.47
C ARG A 204 18.55 -5.42 6.65
N GLU A 205 18.24 -5.83 7.88
CA GLU A 205 18.51 -5.08 9.11
C GLU A 205 17.96 -3.66 9.09
N ARG A 206 16.66 -3.51 8.67
CA ARG A 206 16.00 -2.22 8.41
C ARG A 206 15.03 -1.77 9.49
N GLU A 207 15.04 -2.40 10.67
CA GLU A 207 14.08 -2.14 11.74
C GLU A 207 14.05 -0.68 12.21
N ASN A 208 15.16 0.02 12.04
CA ASN A 208 15.29 1.41 12.46
C ASN A 208 15.02 2.43 11.34
N ASP A 209 14.95 2.00 10.08
CA ASP A 209 14.90 2.90 8.92
C ASP A 209 13.59 3.70 8.85
N MET A 210 12.49 3.12 9.37
CA MET A 210 11.18 3.80 9.41
C MET A 210 11.08 4.91 10.47
N LEU A 211 11.94 4.91 11.49
CA LEU A 211 11.83 5.85 12.62
C LEU A 211 11.94 7.32 12.20
N PRO A 212 12.91 7.75 11.37
CA PRO A 212 12.97 9.13 10.89
C PRO A 212 11.72 9.54 10.12
N VAL A 213 11.10 8.61 9.36
CA VAL A 213 9.89 8.87 8.57
C VAL A 213 8.71 9.18 9.47
N ILE A 214 8.42 8.31 10.46
CA ILE A 214 7.26 8.51 11.36
C ILE A 214 7.47 9.69 12.33
N ARG A 215 8.72 10.04 12.66
CA ARG A 215 9.02 11.24 13.45
C ARG A 215 8.74 12.51 12.67
N LYS A 216 9.13 12.55 11.39
CA LYS A 216 8.85 13.69 10.50
C LYS A 216 7.36 13.76 10.11
N HIS A 217 6.70 12.62 9.99
CA HIS A 217 5.31 12.48 9.57
C HIS A 217 4.48 11.70 10.61
N PRO A 218 4.20 12.26 11.81
CA PRO A 218 3.60 11.53 12.94
C PRO A 218 2.17 11.03 12.69
N HIS A 219 1.51 11.51 11.64
CA HIS A 219 0.19 11.03 11.21
C HIS A 219 0.26 9.70 10.46
N LEU A 220 1.43 9.30 9.96
CA LEU A 220 1.61 8.03 9.27
C LEU A 220 1.71 6.85 10.25
N LEU A 221 1.23 5.71 9.82
CA LEU A 221 1.54 4.40 10.37
C LEU A 221 2.67 3.80 9.53
N GLY A 222 3.83 3.56 10.14
CA GLY A 222 4.91 2.82 9.48
C GLY A 222 4.60 1.33 9.50
N ILE A 223 4.86 0.62 8.40
CA ILE A 223 4.64 -0.82 8.27
C ILE A 223 5.89 -1.42 7.64
N GLY A 224 6.64 -2.20 8.41
CA GLY A 224 7.81 -2.93 7.93
C GLY A 224 7.50 -4.41 7.77
N ILE A 225 7.67 -4.96 6.57
CA ILE A 225 7.32 -6.35 6.24
C ILE A 225 8.59 -7.10 5.87
N ASP A 226 8.82 -8.25 6.53
CA ASP A 226 9.99 -9.05 6.23
C ASP A 226 9.79 -9.99 5.03
N GLU A 227 10.88 -10.61 4.55
CA GLU A 227 10.85 -11.54 3.43
C GLU A 227 9.95 -12.75 3.70
N SER A 228 9.39 -13.34 2.63
CA SER A 228 8.48 -14.48 2.68
C SER A 228 7.24 -14.28 3.56
N THR A 229 6.90 -13.01 3.83
CA THR A 229 5.80 -12.59 4.70
C THR A 229 4.95 -11.54 3.98
N ALA A 230 3.66 -11.53 4.25
CA ALA A 230 2.75 -10.56 3.67
C ALA A 230 1.72 -10.07 4.68
N LEU A 231 1.19 -8.88 4.41
CA LEU A 231 -0.05 -8.38 4.99
C LEU A 231 -1.21 -8.61 4.03
N TYR A 232 -2.24 -9.29 4.50
CA TYR A 232 -3.55 -9.35 3.86
C TYR A 232 -4.44 -8.26 4.47
N VAL A 233 -4.82 -7.27 3.66
CA VAL A 233 -5.57 -6.09 4.14
C VAL A 233 -6.97 -6.05 3.55
N ARG A 234 -7.97 -5.88 4.42
CA ARG A 234 -9.38 -5.58 4.06
C ARG A 234 -9.94 -4.53 5.01
N GLY A 235 -10.45 -3.44 4.46
CA GLY A 235 -10.96 -2.34 5.28
C GLY A 235 -9.90 -1.83 6.27
N ASN A 236 -10.17 -1.93 7.56
CA ASN A 236 -9.23 -1.54 8.61
C ASN A 236 -8.44 -2.72 9.21
N THR A 237 -8.66 -3.94 8.74
CA THR A 237 -7.99 -5.11 9.28
C THR A 237 -6.83 -5.56 8.39
N ALA A 238 -5.68 -5.75 9.00
CA ALA A 238 -4.49 -6.36 8.40
C ALA A 238 -4.17 -7.67 9.13
N GLU A 239 -3.98 -8.76 8.39
CA GLU A 239 -3.59 -10.09 8.89
C GLU A 239 -2.19 -10.43 8.38
N VAL A 240 -1.30 -10.88 9.25
CA VAL A 240 0.04 -11.35 8.86
C VAL A 240 -0.06 -12.78 8.36
N ILE A 241 0.46 -13.03 7.16
CA ILE A 241 0.56 -14.37 6.56
C ILE A 241 1.98 -14.63 6.05
N GLY A 242 2.44 -15.85 6.10
CA GLY A 242 3.78 -16.22 5.62
C GLY A 242 4.66 -16.81 6.69
N LYS A 243 5.96 -16.42 6.75
CA LYS A 243 6.98 -17.11 7.56
C LYS A 243 7.63 -16.27 8.65
N SER A 244 7.68 -14.96 8.48
CA SER A 244 8.41 -14.04 9.36
C SER A 244 7.47 -12.98 9.92
N LYS A 245 7.97 -11.80 10.25
CA LYS A 245 7.30 -10.80 11.08
C LYS A 245 6.90 -9.55 10.28
N VAL A 246 5.94 -8.81 10.85
CA VAL A 246 5.60 -7.45 10.45
C VAL A 246 5.72 -6.54 11.66
N LEU A 247 6.34 -5.39 11.47
CA LEU A 247 6.49 -4.35 12.48
C LEU A 247 5.59 -3.15 12.13
N PHE A 248 4.75 -2.75 13.08
CA PHE A 248 3.90 -1.56 12.96
C PHE A 248 4.49 -0.43 13.82
N TYR A 249 4.94 0.64 13.16
CA TYR A 249 5.58 1.79 13.79
C TYR A 249 4.54 2.89 14.03
N ASP A 250 4.37 3.26 15.28
CA ASP A 250 3.51 4.37 15.67
C ASP A 250 4.26 5.31 16.61
N ILE A 251 4.31 6.60 16.28
CA ILE A 251 4.98 7.61 17.10
C ILE A 251 4.39 7.67 18.53
N ALA A 252 3.11 7.32 18.69
CA ALA A 252 2.47 7.29 20.01
C ALA A 252 3.13 6.30 20.97
N LEU A 253 3.74 5.21 20.47
CA LEU A 253 4.44 4.20 21.26
C LEU A 253 5.74 4.73 21.88
N GLU A 254 6.36 5.76 21.28
CA GLU A 254 7.58 6.38 21.80
C GLU A 254 7.40 6.89 23.25
N LYS A 255 6.19 7.32 23.61
CA LYS A 255 5.87 7.87 24.93
C LYS A 255 5.42 6.83 25.97
N THR A 256 4.91 5.67 25.51
CA THR A 256 4.20 4.71 26.38
C THR A 256 4.97 3.41 26.65
N VAL A 257 5.83 2.98 25.74
CA VAL A 257 6.48 1.64 25.79
C VAL A 257 8.01 1.74 25.91
N GLY A 258 8.54 2.86 26.35
CA GLY A 258 9.97 3.05 26.54
C GLY A 258 10.73 3.11 25.20
N LYS A 259 11.59 2.13 24.92
CA LYS A 259 12.49 2.19 23.75
C LYS A 259 11.98 1.53 22.47
N LYS A 260 10.80 0.90 22.46
CA LYS A 260 10.25 0.22 21.28
C LYS A 260 9.21 1.09 20.60
N PHE A 261 9.52 1.52 19.38
CA PHE A 261 8.67 2.37 18.54
C PHE A 261 7.70 1.57 17.66
N TYR A 262 7.62 0.26 17.84
CA TYR A 262 6.82 -0.62 17.00
C TYR A 262 6.20 -1.77 17.77
N THR A 263 5.07 -2.23 17.26
CA THR A 263 4.43 -3.49 17.66
C THR A 263 4.83 -4.57 16.66
N THR A 264 5.35 -5.69 17.14
CA THR A 264 5.71 -6.85 16.32
C THR A 264 4.52 -7.79 16.21
N LEU A 265 4.22 -8.25 15.00
CA LEU A 265 3.21 -9.25 14.70
C LEU A 265 3.84 -10.47 14.01
N ASP A 266 3.38 -11.65 14.40
CA ASP A 266 3.73 -12.95 13.82
C ASP A 266 2.63 -13.45 12.88
N PRO A 267 2.89 -14.46 12.02
CA PRO A 267 1.88 -15.07 11.17
C PRO A 267 0.65 -15.54 11.96
N GLY A 268 -0.53 -15.16 11.48
CA GLY A 268 -1.82 -15.38 12.14
C GLY A 268 -2.29 -14.19 12.99
N ASP A 269 -1.39 -13.31 13.39
CA ASP A 269 -1.78 -12.09 14.10
C ASP A 269 -2.55 -11.11 13.20
N ARG A 270 -3.42 -10.33 13.83
CA ARG A 270 -4.23 -9.31 13.16
C ARG A 270 -4.02 -7.95 13.80
N TYR A 271 -4.12 -6.90 12.98
CA TYR A 271 -3.93 -5.51 13.39
C TYR A 271 -5.07 -4.63 12.90
N ASP A 272 -5.54 -3.73 13.76
CA ASP A 272 -6.49 -2.68 13.39
C ASP A 272 -5.72 -1.44 12.95
N LEU A 273 -5.78 -1.14 11.64
CA LEU A 273 -5.09 -0.01 11.04
C LEU A 273 -5.62 1.34 11.55
N LYS A 274 -6.94 1.42 11.85
CA LYS A 274 -7.59 2.67 12.29
C LYS A 274 -7.25 3.00 13.73
N PHE A 275 -7.36 2.00 14.63
CA PHE A 275 -7.08 2.16 16.05
C PHE A 275 -5.64 1.85 16.42
N ARG A 276 -4.80 1.49 15.43
CA ARG A 276 -3.37 1.22 15.57
C ARG A 276 -3.05 0.25 16.71
N ARG A 277 -3.70 -0.91 16.72
CA ARG A 277 -3.53 -1.92 17.77
C ARG A 277 -3.63 -3.33 17.25
N LYS A 278 -2.89 -4.25 17.88
CA LYS A 278 -3.05 -5.69 17.69
C LYS A 278 -4.45 -6.11 18.13
N LEU A 279 -5.11 -6.93 17.34
CA LEU A 279 -6.41 -7.52 17.68
C LEU A 279 -6.19 -8.80 18.45
N SER A 280 -6.95 -9.00 19.53
CA SER A 280 -6.97 -10.28 20.26
C SER A 280 -7.51 -11.38 19.35
N VAL A 281 -6.84 -12.53 19.31
CA VAL A 281 -7.41 -13.75 18.73
C VAL A 281 -8.53 -14.18 19.68
N LYS A 282 -9.76 -14.24 19.15
CA LYS A 282 -10.89 -14.82 19.90
C LYS A 282 -10.82 -16.34 19.80
#